data_9ed0ca39937d1599143cecf27b1be010
#
_entry.id   9ed0ca39937d1599143cecf27b1be010
#
_cell.length_a   1.000
_cell.length_b   1.000
_cell.length_c   1.000
_cell.angle_alpha   90.00
_cell.angle_beta   90.00
_cell.angle_gamma   90.00
#
_symmetry.space_group_name_H-M   'P 1'
#
loop_
_entity.id
_entity.type
_entity.pdbx_description
1 polymer ?
#
loop_
_entity_poly.entity_id
_entity_poly.type
_entity_poly.pdbx_seq_one_letter_code
_entity_poly.pdbx_strand_id
1 'polypeptide(L)'
;VEREVIISAGAFNTPQFLMLSGIGPRDELEKHHIETKVNLPGVGKNLQDRYEVGIVSKLKENIPLIKGMKLRPPEAGEEADPQFSLWLQGEGPYTTNGATVALIKRSKPDLPDPDLLIFGLLGNFRGYYPTYSQDIGKEENIFTWAILKAHTNNTNGCVKLRSSDPCDTPDINFHYFFEGANTEDDLESVINGVETVRRIIDRCGDLIEKEIYPGEAIKNREDIRSFVMNQAWGHHASCTCKMGPSSDLMSVVDNRFRVHGTKNLRIVDASIFPKIPGFFIVSAVYMISEKASDDIIEDAMQDDL
;
A
#
# COMPACT_ATOMS: atom_id res chain seq x y z
N VAL A 1 2.12 -3.44 -32.65
CA VAL A 1 2.58 -2.27 -31.89
C VAL A 1 3.53 -1.48 -32.79
N GLU A 2 3.32 -0.20 -32.95
CA GLU A 2 4.14 0.62 -33.84
C GLU A 2 5.53 0.93 -33.25
N ARG A 3 5.61 1.14 -31.93
CA ARG A 3 6.88 1.47 -31.23
C ARG A 3 7.15 0.48 -30.11
N GLU A 4 6.51 0.65 -28.95
CA GLU A 4 6.73 -0.19 -27.77
C GLU A 4 5.45 -0.46 -26.97
N VAL A 5 5.52 -1.41 -26.04
CA VAL A 5 4.47 -1.69 -25.02
C VAL A 5 4.97 -1.21 -23.68
N ILE A 6 4.13 -0.46 -22.97
CA ILE A 6 4.36 -0.01 -21.59
C ILE A 6 3.33 -0.67 -20.69
N ILE A 7 3.78 -1.47 -19.73
CA ILE A 7 2.92 -2.12 -18.74
C ILE A 7 2.90 -1.24 -17.49
N SER A 8 1.68 -0.88 -17.04
CA SER A 8 1.42 -0.12 -15.81
C SER A 8 0.24 -0.74 -15.06
N ALA A 9 0.29 -2.07 -14.84
CA ALA A 9 -0.82 -2.84 -14.28
C ALA A 9 -0.71 -3.05 -12.76
N GLY A 10 0.34 -2.49 -12.13
CA GLY A 10 0.57 -2.53 -10.68
C GLY A 10 1.22 -3.83 -10.19
N ALA A 11 1.53 -3.87 -8.89
CA ALA A 11 2.35 -4.90 -8.29
C ALA A 11 1.79 -6.34 -8.38
N PHE A 12 0.50 -6.50 -8.61
CA PHE A 12 -0.14 -7.81 -8.73
C PHE A 12 -0.31 -8.26 -10.18
N ASN A 13 -0.83 -7.37 -11.01
CA ASN A 13 -1.19 -7.75 -12.38
C ASN A 13 0.00 -7.65 -13.34
N THR A 14 0.97 -6.75 -13.10
CA THR A 14 2.17 -6.66 -13.95
C THR A 14 2.97 -7.97 -13.97
N PRO A 15 3.34 -8.61 -12.84
CA PRO A 15 4.00 -9.90 -12.88
C PRO A 15 3.10 -11.02 -13.46
N GLN A 16 1.79 -11.01 -13.20
CA GLN A 16 0.84 -11.94 -13.81
C GLN A 16 0.86 -11.82 -15.33
N PHE A 17 0.75 -10.60 -15.85
CA PHE A 17 0.77 -10.33 -17.29
C PHE A 17 2.05 -10.81 -17.96
N LEU A 18 3.21 -10.55 -17.34
CA LEU A 18 4.50 -11.04 -17.83
C LEU A 18 4.53 -12.57 -17.86
N MET A 19 4.17 -13.24 -16.76
CA MET A 19 4.17 -14.70 -16.68
C MET A 19 3.25 -15.33 -17.71
N LEU A 20 2.03 -14.83 -17.87
CA LEU A 20 1.08 -15.30 -18.90
C LEU A 20 1.61 -15.08 -20.34
N SER A 21 2.51 -14.14 -20.53
CA SER A 21 3.17 -13.87 -21.80
C SER A 21 4.43 -14.73 -22.03
N GLY A 22 4.80 -15.61 -21.09
CA GLY A 22 5.99 -16.45 -21.14
C GLY A 22 7.26 -15.77 -20.64
N ILE A 23 7.14 -14.67 -19.86
CA ILE A 23 8.26 -13.91 -19.29
C ILE A 23 8.20 -14.07 -17.78
N GLY A 24 9.10 -14.85 -17.18
CA GLY A 24 9.08 -15.10 -15.74
C GLY A 24 9.91 -16.30 -15.31
N PRO A 25 9.75 -16.75 -14.05
CA PRO A 25 10.43 -17.94 -13.54
C PRO A 25 10.03 -19.20 -14.33
N ARG A 26 11.00 -19.87 -14.91
CA ARG A 26 10.75 -21.06 -15.75
C ARG A 26 9.92 -22.13 -15.05
N ASP A 27 10.28 -22.44 -13.80
CA ASP A 27 9.59 -23.43 -12.99
C ASP A 27 8.11 -23.08 -12.71
N GLU A 28 7.79 -21.81 -12.62
CA GLU A 28 6.42 -21.34 -12.45
C GLU A 28 5.63 -21.45 -13.77
N LEU A 29 6.25 -21.06 -14.88
CA LEU A 29 5.61 -21.13 -16.21
C LEU A 29 5.33 -22.58 -16.63
N GLU A 30 6.28 -23.48 -16.38
CA GLU A 30 6.14 -24.93 -16.69
C GLU A 30 4.97 -25.58 -15.95
N LYS A 31 4.71 -25.20 -14.69
CA LYS A 31 3.54 -25.68 -13.91
C LYS A 31 2.20 -25.39 -14.58
N HIS A 32 2.13 -24.30 -15.32
CA HIS A 32 0.91 -23.84 -16.00
C HIS A 32 0.94 -24.12 -17.52
N HIS A 33 1.90 -24.94 -17.98
CA HIS A 33 2.09 -25.29 -19.40
C HIS A 33 2.31 -24.07 -20.30
N ILE A 34 2.95 -23.01 -19.78
CA ILE A 34 3.29 -21.80 -20.51
C ILE A 34 4.73 -21.92 -21.02
N GLU A 35 4.93 -21.75 -22.32
CA GLU A 35 6.26 -21.73 -22.94
C GLU A 35 7.10 -20.56 -22.40
N THR A 36 8.29 -20.87 -21.89
CA THR A 36 9.22 -19.84 -21.41
C THR A 36 9.92 -19.16 -22.59
N LYS A 37 9.54 -17.91 -22.86
CA LYS A 37 10.19 -17.07 -23.87
C LYS A 37 11.40 -16.34 -23.30
N VAL A 38 11.26 -15.80 -22.09
CA VAL A 38 12.34 -15.14 -21.35
C VAL A 38 12.32 -15.63 -19.90
N ASN A 39 13.42 -16.26 -19.47
CA ASN A 39 13.53 -16.68 -18.07
C ASN A 39 14.00 -15.51 -17.20
N LEU A 40 13.07 -14.93 -16.44
CA LEU A 40 13.31 -13.86 -15.45
C LEU A 40 12.84 -14.31 -14.07
N PRO A 41 13.73 -14.91 -13.26
CA PRO A 41 13.37 -15.48 -11.95
C PRO A 41 12.79 -14.47 -10.96
N GLY A 42 13.07 -13.16 -11.13
CA GLY A 42 12.60 -12.08 -10.25
C GLY A 42 11.13 -11.71 -10.45
N VAL A 43 10.50 -12.07 -11.57
CA VAL A 43 9.10 -11.74 -11.81
C VAL A 43 8.21 -12.37 -10.76
N GLY A 44 7.40 -11.55 -10.09
CA GLY A 44 6.50 -11.96 -9.01
C GLY A 44 7.18 -12.21 -7.66
N LYS A 45 8.49 -12.00 -7.55
CA LYS A 45 9.23 -12.11 -6.28
C LYS A 45 9.42 -10.75 -5.63
N ASN A 46 9.86 -10.75 -4.35
CA ASN A 46 10.18 -9.52 -3.63
C ASN A 46 8.95 -8.63 -3.37
N LEU A 47 7.73 -9.18 -3.36
CA LEU A 47 6.53 -8.43 -3.00
C LEU A 47 6.70 -7.84 -1.60
N GLN A 48 6.54 -6.54 -1.50
CA GLN A 48 6.64 -5.77 -0.26
C GLN A 48 5.38 -4.92 -0.07
N ASP A 49 5.02 -4.70 1.19
CA ASP A 49 3.93 -3.79 1.57
C ASP A 49 4.26 -3.13 2.91
N ARG A 50 3.41 -2.22 3.36
CA ARG A 50 3.40 -1.63 4.70
C ARG A 50 2.62 -2.52 5.66
N TYR A 51 2.86 -2.32 6.96
CA TYR A 51 2.00 -2.88 7.98
C TYR A 51 1.22 -1.75 8.63
N GLU A 52 -0.08 -1.83 8.56
CA GLU A 52 -0.97 -0.85 9.16
C GLU A 52 -1.97 -1.50 10.11
N VAL A 53 -2.29 -0.80 11.20
CA VAL A 53 -3.38 -1.13 12.09
C VAL A 53 -4.09 0.14 12.53
N GLY A 54 -5.39 0.05 12.79
CA GLY A 54 -6.19 1.16 13.33
C GLY A 54 -6.44 0.99 14.82
N ILE A 55 -6.45 2.11 15.56
CA ILE A 55 -6.98 2.21 16.92
C ILE A 55 -8.13 3.19 16.85
N VAL A 56 -9.34 2.71 17.08
CA VAL A 56 -10.56 3.50 16.94
C VAL A 56 -11.14 3.85 18.30
N SER A 57 -11.37 5.14 18.50
CA SER A 57 -11.95 5.69 19.73
C SER A 57 -13.28 6.39 19.45
N LYS A 58 -14.23 6.24 20.37
CA LYS A 58 -15.44 7.04 20.43
C LYS A 58 -15.16 8.28 21.27
N LEU A 59 -15.49 9.45 20.72
CA LEU A 59 -15.41 10.71 21.42
C LEU A 59 -16.72 11.00 22.18
N LYS A 60 -16.63 11.82 23.22
CA LYS A 60 -17.80 12.26 24.00
C LYS A 60 -18.72 13.20 23.20
N GLU A 61 -18.16 13.92 22.24
CA GLU A 61 -18.88 14.90 21.42
C GLU A 61 -18.66 14.61 19.92
N ASN A 62 -19.64 15.03 19.12
CA ASN A 62 -19.53 14.97 17.66
C ASN A 62 -18.45 15.90 17.14
N ILE A 63 -17.81 15.52 16.06
CA ILE A 63 -16.78 16.28 15.37
C ILE A 63 -17.45 17.23 14.37
N PRO A 64 -17.44 18.55 14.60
CA PRO A 64 -18.17 19.50 13.74
C PRO A 64 -17.72 19.47 12.27
N LEU A 65 -16.45 19.16 12.04
CA LEU A 65 -15.82 19.16 10.70
C LEU A 65 -16.44 18.15 9.74
N ILE A 66 -16.95 17.02 10.24
CA ILE A 66 -17.53 15.94 9.44
C ILE A 66 -19.06 15.89 9.50
N LYS A 67 -19.68 16.90 10.10
CA LYS A 67 -21.13 16.96 10.24
C LYS A 67 -21.82 16.86 8.88
N GLY A 68 -22.71 15.88 8.75
CA GLY A 68 -23.50 15.63 7.54
C GLY A 68 -22.74 15.01 6.38
N MET A 69 -21.48 14.59 6.56
CA MET A 69 -20.72 13.86 5.54
C MET A 69 -21.32 12.49 5.29
N LYS A 70 -21.57 12.15 4.01
CA LYS A 70 -22.11 10.84 3.61
C LYS A 70 -21.05 9.93 3.01
N LEU A 71 -19.95 10.48 2.48
CA LEU A 71 -18.84 9.76 1.83
C LEU A 71 -19.31 8.78 0.72
N ARG A 72 -20.40 9.11 0.07
CA ARG A 72 -20.96 8.41 -1.09
C ARG A 72 -21.61 9.38 -2.07
N PRO A 73 -21.72 9.03 -3.35
CA PRO A 73 -22.53 9.81 -4.28
C PRO A 73 -23.99 9.91 -3.82
N PRO A 74 -24.69 11.00 -4.14
CA PRO A 74 -26.13 11.09 -3.88
C PRO A 74 -26.88 10.04 -4.69
N GLU A 75 -27.96 9.51 -4.14
CA GLU A 75 -28.89 8.67 -4.85
C GLU A 75 -29.80 9.50 -5.76
N ALA A 76 -30.51 8.85 -6.69
CA ALA A 76 -31.41 9.56 -7.61
C ALA A 76 -32.49 10.33 -6.85
N GLY A 77 -32.48 11.66 -6.98
CA GLY A 77 -33.40 12.56 -6.28
C GLY A 77 -32.97 12.98 -4.88
N GLU A 78 -31.81 12.53 -4.41
CA GLU A 78 -31.21 12.95 -3.15
C GLU A 78 -30.35 14.20 -3.36
N GLU A 79 -30.41 15.16 -2.43
CA GLU A 79 -29.44 16.26 -2.39
C GLU A 79 -28.05 15.75 -2.02
N ALA A 80 -27.03 16.28 -2.70
CA ALA A 80 -25.64 16.02 -2.34
C ALA A 80 -25.36 16.48 -0.91
N ASP A 81 -24.41 15.81 -0.24
CA ASP A 81 -24.02 16.27 1.08
C ASP A 81 -23.37 17.67 1.04
N PRO A 82 -23.50 18.47 2.11
CA PRO A 82 -22.99 19.84 2.11
C PRO A 82 -21.48 19.95 1.83
N GLN A 83 -20.70 18.97 2.22
CA GLN A 83 -19.25 18.95 2.05
C GLN A 83 -18.86 18.71 0.59
N PHE A 84 -19.71 18.00 -0.18
CA PHE A 84 -19.51 17.86 -1.62
C PHE A 84 -19.68 19.18 -2.36
N SER A 85 -20.66 20.01 -1.92
CA SER A 85 -20.85 21.36 -2.49
C SER A 85 -19.66 22.28 -2.20
N LEU A 86 -19.04 22.18 -1.04
CA LEU A 86 -17.80 22.89 -0.71
C LEU A 86 -16.62 22.38 -1.55
N TRP A 87 -16.51 21.07 -1.74
CA TRP A 87 -15.46 20.48 -2.58
C TRP A 87 -15.50 21.01 -4.03
N LEU A 88 -16.69 21.17 -4.61
CA LEU A 88 -16.84 21.75 -5.95
C LEU A 88 -16.30 23.19 -6.04
N GLN A 89 -16.17 23.89 -4.90
CA GLN A 89 -15.61 25.23 -4.78
C GLN A 89 -14.11 25.21 -4.38
N GLY A 90 -13.52 24.02 -4.22
CA GLY A 90 -12.14 23.85 -3.75
C GLY A 90 -12.00 24.02 -2.24
N GLU A 91 -13.08 23.87 -1.48
CA GLU A 91 -13.13 24.05 -0.03
C GLU A 91 -13.62 22.77 0.68
N GLY A 92 -13.56 22.79 2.02
CA GLY A 92 -14.09 21.73 2.87
C GLY A 92 -13.21 20.49 2.99
N PRO A 93 -13.61 19.52 3.84
CA PRO A 93 -12.79 18.35 4.19
C PRO A 93 -12.53 17.40 3.03
N TYR A 94 -13.38 17.36 2.01
CA TYR A 94 -13.16 16.52 0.82
C TYR A 94 -12.00 16.98 -0.08
N THR A 95 -11.43 18.17 0.15
CA THR A 95 -10.22 18.63 -0.54
C THR A 95 -8.93 18.02 0.05
N THR A 96 -9.03 17.29 1.15
CA THR A 96 -7.91 16.67 1.87
C THR A 96 -7.97 15.14 1.77
N ASN A 97 -6.91 14.48 2.21
CA ASN A 97 -6.88 13.01 2.36
C ASN A 97 -7.52 12.51 3.68
N GLY A 98 -8.18 13.40 4.44
CA GLY A 98 -8.85 13.07 5.69
C GLY A 98 -7.94 12.98 6.93
N ALA A 99 -6.61 13.04 6.77
CA ALA A 99 -5.69 13.06 7.91
C ALA A 99 -5.63 14.46 8.54
N THR A 100 -5.94 14.56 9.82
CA THR A 100 -5.99 15.83 10.55
C THR A 100 -4.73 16.11 11.36
N VAL A 101 -4.07 15.09 11.84
CA VAL A 101 -2.82 15.15 12.60
C VAL A 101 -1.92 14.01 12.20
N ALA A 102 -0.61 14.20 12.32
CA ALA A 102 0.38 13.14 12.08
C ALA A 102 1.54 13.23 13.08
N LEU A 103 2.02 12.07 13.50
CA LEU A 103 3.21 11.88 14.30
C LEU A 103 4.17 10.98 13.52
N ILE A 104 5.35 11.50 13.20
CA ILE A 104 6.44 10.75 12.60
C ILE A 104 7.48 10.46 13.68
N LYS A 105 7.80 9.19 13.90
CA LYS A 105 8.75 8.80 14.96
C LYS A 105 9.54 7.55 14.61
N ARG A 106 10.65 7.35 15.34
CA ARG A 106 11.35 6.07 15.38
C ARG A 106 10.67 5.15 16.39
N SER A 107 10.47 3.89 16.02
CA SER A 107 10.00 2.85 16.96
C SER A 107 11.06 2.51 18.00
N LYS A 108 12.33 2.58 17.60
CA LYS A 108 13.52 2.39 18.48
C LYS A 108 14.45 3.59 18.34
N PRO A 109 15.14 4.02 19.43
CA PRO A 109 16.01 5.21 19.41
C PRO A 109 17.21 5.12 18.46
N ASP A 110 17.71 3.92 18.21
CA ASP A 110 18.90 3.62 17.42
C ASP A 110 18.65 3.50 15.91
N LEU A 111 17.42 3.58 15.48
CA LEU A 111 17.09 3.57 14.04
C LEU A 111 17.63 4.85 13.37
N PRO A 112 18.21 4.75 12.17
CA PRO A 112 18.73 5.91 11.44
C PRO A 112 17.61 6.87 11.06
N ASP A 113 16.47 6.35 10.63
CA ASP A 113 15.33 7.11 10.14
C ASP A 113 14.05 6.76 10.91
N PRO A 114 13.06 7.67 10.95
CA PRO A 114 11.72 7.35 11.44
C PRO A 114 11.09 6.22 10.62
N ASP A 115 10.48 5.27 11.32
CA ASP A 115 9.87 4.09 10.73
C ASP A 115 8.37 3.94 11.06
N LEU A 116 7.82 4.85 11.86
CA LEU A 116 6.40 4.93 12.16
C LEU A 116 5.82 6.27 11.71
N LEU A 117 4.75 6.19 10.93
CA LEU A 117 3.80 7.28 10.68
C LEU A 117 2.49 6.94 11.37
N ILE A 118 2.10 7.75 12.34
CA ILE A 118 0.85 7.60 13.08
C ILE A 118 0.00 8.82 12.74
N PHE A 119 -1.16 8.61 12.15
CA PHE A 119 -2.00 9.73 11.70
C PHE A 119 -3.45 9.57 12.13
N GLY A 120 -4.10 10.69 12.40
CA GLY A 120 -5.46 10.75 12.88
C GLY A 120 -6.47 10.98 11.75
N LEU A 121 -7.48 10.13 11.68
CA LEU A 121 -8.58 10.18 10.74
C LEU A 121 -9.91 10.44 11.45
N LEU A 122 -10.75 11.27 10.86
CA LEU A 122 -12.11 11.55 11.36
C LEU A 122 -13.05 10.46 10.82
N GLY A 123 -13.44 9.52 11.68
CA GLY A 123 -14.33 8.42 11.34
C GLY A 123 -13.80 7.04 11.69
N ASN A 124 -14.59 6.02 11.43
CA ASN A 124 -14.30 4.62 11.74
C ASN A 124 -13.51 3.97 10.60
N PHE A 125 -12.19 3.92 10.72
CA PHE A 125 -11.34 3.34 9.70
C PHE A 125 -10.54 2.15 10.24
N ARG A 126 -10.77 0.96 9.69
CA ARG A 126 -10.13 -0.31 10.09
C ARG A 126 -9.47 -1.03 8.92
N GLY A 127 -9.21 -0.31 7.83
CA GLY A 127 -8.71 -0.86 6.57
C GLY A 127 -9.75 -0.74 5.44
N TYR A 128 -9.36 -1.23 4.26
CA TYR A 128 -10.20 -1.19 3.06
C TYR A 128 -10.97 -2.50 2.90
N TYR A 129 -12.29 -2.39 2.84
CA TYR A 129 -13.21 -3.48 2.52
C TYR A 129 -14.40 -2.92 1.73
N PRO A 130 -15.16 -3.73 1.01
CA PRO A 130 -16.33 -3.24 0.28
C PRO A 130 -17.26 -2.43 1.20
N THR A 131 -17.63 -1.23 0.77
CA THR A 131 -18.50 -0.29 1.51
C THR A 131 -17.88 0.41 2.74
N TYR A 132 -16.56 0.30 2.99
CA TYR A 132 -15.90 0.95 4.14
C TYR A 132 -16.20 2.45 4.26
N SER A 133 -16.34 3.17 3.14
CA SER A 133 -16.65 4.60 3.13
C SER A 133 -18.01 4.92 3.76
N GLN A 134 -18.99 4.03 3.59
CA GLN A 134 -20.31 4.17 4.23
C GLN A 134 -20.22 3.96 5.75
N ASP A 135 -19.30 3.10 6.21
CA ASP A 135 -19.10 2.87 7.64
C ASP A 135 -18.36 4.05 8.30
N ILE A 136 -17.44 4.70 7.60
CA ILE A 136 -16.74 5.89 8.10
C ILE A 136 -17.73 7.00 8.43
N GLY A 137 -18.74 7.24 7.58
CA GLY A 137 -19.71 8.32 7.74
C GLY A 137 -20.89 8.06 8.69
N LYS A 138 -20.99 6.86 9.29
CA LYS A 138 -22.15 6.51 10.12
C LYS A 138 -22.25 7.26 11.45
N GLU A 139 -21.12 7.57 12.06
CA GLU A 139 -21.04 8.21 13.36
C GLU A 139 -20.10 9.42 13.30
N GLU A 140 -20.56 10.57 13.75
CA GLU A 140 -19.79 11.84 13.70
C GLU A 140 -18.85 12.04 14.89
N ASN A 141 -18.77 11.07 15.81
CA ASN A 141 -17.93 11.13 17.02
C ASN A 141 -16.89 10.02 17.09
N ILE A 142 -16.47 9.51 15.96
CA ILE A 142 -15.42 8.49 15.87
C ILE A 142 -14.11 9.10 15.38
N PHE A 143 -13.03 8.72 16.03
CA PHE A 143 -11.67 9.10 15.65
C PHE A 143 -10.78 7.86 15.56
N THR A 144 -10.04 7.73 14.48
CA THR A 144 -9.11 6.63 14.27
C THR A 144 -7.67 7.12 14.24
N TRP A 145 -6.82 6.50 15.02
CA TRP A 145 -5.38 6.55 14.81
C TRP A 145 -4.97 5.39 13.90
N ALA A 146 -4.50 5.70 12.70
CA ALA A 146 -3.87 4.73 11.81
C ALA A 146 -2.36 4.72 12.08
N ILE A 147 -1.81 3.54 12.29
CA ILE A 147 -0.40 3.30 12.59
C ILE A 147 0.20 2.59 11.40
N LEU A 148 1.10 3.25 10.69
CA LEU A 148 1.79 2.73 9.52
C LEU A 148 3.26 2.47 9.85
N LYS A 149 3.72 1.23 9.65
CA LYS A 149 5.13 0.86 9.68
C LYS A 149 5.74 1.01 8.29
N ALA A 150 6.68 1.93 8.14
CA ALA A 150 7.49 2.11 6.94
C ALA A 150 8.78 1.27 6.98
N HIS A 151 9.49 1.21 5.86
CA HIS A 151 10.79 0.52 5.75
C HIS A 151 10.72 -0.92 6.24
N THR A 152 9.70 -1.65 5.81
CA THR A 152 9.49 -3.05 6.17
C THR A 152 10.70 -3.90 5.77
N ASN A 153 11.05 -4.87 6.61
CA ASN A 153 12.21 -5.74 6.40
C ASN A 153 11.88 -6.96 5.55
N ASN A 154 10.60 -7.35 5.51
CA ASN A 154 10.18 -8.52 4.77
C ASN A 154 10.22 -8.30 3.25
N THR A 155 11.02 -9.10 2.56
CA THR A 155 11.15 -9.14 1.10
C THR A 155 10.75 -10.50 0.50
N ASN A 156 10.14 -11.38 1.30
CA ASN A 156 9.80 -12.75 0.90
C ASN A 156 8.42 -12.86 0.23
N GLY A 157 7.63 -11.78 0.22
CA GLY A 157 6.34 -11.80 -0.45
C GLY A 157 6.45 -12.17 -1.94
N CYS A 158 5.40 -12.76 -2.47
CA CYS A 158 5.38 -13.18 -3.88
C CYS A 158 3.99 -13.12 -4.51
N VAL A 159 3.98 -12.99 -5.83
CA VAL A 159 2.83 -13.16 -6.71
C VAL A 159 3.12 -14.33 -7.63
N LYS A 160 2.20 -15.29 -7.72
CA LYS A 160 2.31 -16.47 -8.59
C LYS A 160 1.04 -16.62 -9.43
N LEU A 161 1.14 -17.37 -10.51
CA LEU A 161 -0.06 -17.74 -11.28
C LEU A 161 -0.89 -18.75 -10.48
N ARG A 162 -2.22 -18.61 -10.55
CA ARG A 162 -3.16 -19.62 -10.11
C ARG A 162 -3.47 -20.60 -11.23
N SER A 163 -3.56 -20.11 -12.45
CA SER A 163 -3.78 -20.86 -13.68
C SER A 163 -3.23 -20.11 -14.89
N SER A 164 -3.40 -20.66 -16.09
CA SER A 164 -3.14 -19.97 -17.36
C SER A 164 -4.30 -19.07 -17.83
N ASP A 165 -5.42 -19.03 -17.12
CA ASP A 165 -6.54 -18.12 -17.41
C ASP A 165 -6.20 -16.69 -16.93
N PRO A 166 -6.18 -15.69 -17.83
CA PRO A 166 -5.89 -14.31 -17.46
C PRO A 166 -6.95 -13.66 -16.56
N CYS A 167 -8.14 -14.24 -16.45
CA CYS A 167 -9.21 -13.76 -15.58
C CYS A 167 -9.10 -14.29 -14.14
N ASP A 168 -8.28 -15.30 -13.90
CA ASP A 168 -8.04 -15.79 -12.55
C ASP A 168 -7.17 -14.81 -11.75
N THR A 169 -7.62 -14.46 -10.56
CA THR A 169 -6.81 -13.65 -9.64
C THR A 169 -5.54 -14.42 -9.27
N PRO A 170 -4.33 -13.83 -9.38
CA PRO A 170 -3.10 -14.49 -9.02
C PRO A 170 -3.05 -14.85 -7.53
N ASP A 171 -2.21 -15.81 -7.16
CA ASP A 171 -1.91 -16.11 -5.78
C ASP A 171 -0.95 -15.04 -5.22
N ILE A 172 -1.45 -14.25 -4.27
CA ILE A 172 -0.73 -13.15 -3.63
C ILE A 172 -0.40 -13.57 -2.20
N ASN A 173 0.88 -13.69 -1.86
CA ASN A 173 1.31 -14.00 -0.51
C ASN A 173 2.34 -12.97 -0.04
N PHE A 174 1.98 -12.19 0.96
CA PHE A 174 2.87 -11.18 1.54
C PHE A 174 3.85 -11.78 2.55
N HIS A 175 3.56 -12.95 3.10
CA HIS A 175 4.30 -13.59 4.20
C HIS A 175 4.46 -12.73 5.47
N TYR A 176 3.88 -11.59 5.55
CA TYR A 176 3.92 -10.55 6.59
C TYR A 176 4.94 -10.83 7.71
N PHE A 177 4.46 -11.21 8.93
CA PHE A 177 5.31 -11.44 10.10
C PHE A 177 5.80 -12.89 10.25
N PHE A 178 5.49 -13.77 9.32
CA PHE A 178 5.73 -15.21 9.46
C PHE A 178 7.02 -15.68 8.79
N GLU A 179 7.44 -15.00 7.74
CA GLU A 179 8.61 -15.38 6.94
C GLU A 179 9.43 -14.15 6.57
N GLY A 180 10.74 -14.31 6.47
CA GLY A 180 11.67 -13.26 6.08
C GLY A 180 12.63 -12.85 7.20
N ALA A 181 13.61 -12.05 6.85
CA ALA A 181 14.59 -11.53 7.81
C ALA A 181 13.96 -10.38 8.62
N ASN A 182 14.22 -10.38 9.93
CA ASN A 182 13.84 -9.29 10.85
C ASN A 182 12.34 -8.95 10.89
N THR A 183 11.47 -9.90 10.58
CA THR A 183 10.01 -9.71 10.67
C THR A 183 9.54 -9.42 12.09
N GLU A 184 10.26 -9.93 13.10
CA GLU A 184 10.04 -9.62 14.51
C GLU A 184 10.24 -8.12 14.79
N ASP A 185 11.24 -7.49 14.19
CA ASP A 185 11.48 -6.06 14.35
C ASP A 185 10.34 -5.21 13.77
N ASP A 186 9.76 -5.66 12.65
CA ASP A 186 8.60 -5.00 12.05
C ASP A 186 7.37 -5.11 12.96
N LEU A 187 7.12 -6.30 13.51
CA LEU A 187 6.02 -6.54 14.44
C LEU A 187 6.16 -5.70 15.70
N GLU A 188 7.35 -5.71 16.33
CA GLU A 188 7.64 -4.91 17.51
C GLU A 188 7.50 -3.40 17.27
N SER A 189 7.81 -2.94 16.06
CA SER A 189 7.62 -1.53 15.68
C SER A 189 6.13 -1.15 15.69
N VAL A 190 5.26 -1.99 15.11
CA VAL A 190 3.81 -1.74 15.10
C VAL A 190 3.23 -1.81 16.52
N ILE A 191 3.65 -2.77 17.35
CA ILE A 191 3.26 -2.87 18.76
C ILE A 191 3.62 -1.58 19.51
N ASN A 192 4.83 -1.06 19.30
CA ASN A 192 5.28 0.23 19.85
C ASN A 192 4.39 1.40 19.39
N GLY A 193 3.92 1.35 18.14
CA GLY A 193 2.96 2.29 17.60
C GLY A 193 1.64 2.27 18.36
N VAL A 194 1.07 1.08 18.59
CA VAL A 194 -0.16 0.88 19.37
C VAL A 194 -0.02 1.41 20.79
N GLU A 195 1.06 1.05 21.48
CA GLU A 195 1.35 1.54 22.82
C GLU A 195 1.50 3.07 22.88
N THR A 196 2.10 3.66 21.82
CA THR A 196 2.23 5.12 21.71
C THR A 196 0.87 5.79 21.56
N VAL A 197 0.00 5.26 20.70
CA VAL A 197 -1.36 5.78 20.50
C VAL A 197 -2.16 5.69 21.79
N ARG A 198 -2.10 4.57 22.51
CA ARG A 198 -2.83 4.42 23.79
C ARG A 198 -2.37 5.42 24.83
N ARG A 199 -1.05 5.71 24.92
CA ARG A 199 -0.55 6.80 25.81
C ARG A 199 -1.06 8.19 25.39
N ILE A 200 -1.30 8.42 24.11
CA ILE A 200 -1.93 9.68 23.65
C ILE A 200 -3.40 9.70 24.05
N ILE A 201 -4.14 8.62 23.81
CA ILE A 201 -5.54 8.48 24.20
C ILE A 201 -5.76 8.72 25.70
N ASP A 202 -4.91 8.10 26.54
CA ASP A 202 -4.95 8.27 27.99
C ASP A 202 -4.80 9.74 28.42
N ARG A 203 -3.92 10.49 27.73
CA ARG A 203 -3.73 11.93 28.00
C ARG A 203 -4.87 12.80 27.50
N CYS A 204 -5.63 12.33 26.53
CA CYS A 204 -6.80 12.99 25.97
C CYS A 204 -8.12 12.50 26.62
N GLY A 205 -8.08 11.89 27.79
CA GLY A 205 -9.22 11.25 28.46
C GLY A 205 -10.46 12.13 28.64
N ASP A 206 -10.30 13.46 28.68
CA ASP A 206 -11.44 14.37 28.76
C ASP A 206 -12.27 14.40 27.46
N LEU A 207 -11.67 14.07 26.33
CA LEU A 207 -12.29 14.05 24.99
C LEU A 207 -12.81 12.65 24.62
N ILE A 208 -12.23 11.59 25.17
CA ILE A 208 -12.48 10.21 24.79
C ILE A 208 -13.55 9.59 25.69
N GLU A 209 -14.56 8.97 25.07
CA GLU A 209 -15.53 8.12 25.79
C GLU A 209 -14.93 6.74 26.05
N LYS A 210 -14.45 6.08 24.98
CA LYS A 210 -13.82 4.76 25.06
C LYS A 210 -13.06 4.39 23.79
N GLU A 211 -12.11 3.46 23.89
CA GLU A 211 -11.56 2.76 22.74
C GLU A 211 -12.56 1.68 22.30
N ILE A 212 -12.96 1.68 21.00
CA ILE A 212 -13.92 0.71 20.46
C ILE A 212 -13.25 -0.36 19.58
N TYR A 213 -12.02 -0.11 19.11
CA TYR A 213 -11.23 -1.09 18.37
C TYR A 213 -9.72 -0.85 18.61
N PRO A 214 -8.94 -1.88 18.93
CA PRO A 214 -9.37 -3.27 19.19
C PRO A 214 -10.23 -3.43 20.45
N GLY A 215 -10.31 -2.40 21.31
CA GLY A 215 -11.15 -2.37 22.49
C GLY A 215 -10.49 -2.99 23.74
N GLU A 216 -11.22 -2.98 24.84
CA GLU A 216 -10.74 -3.31 26.19
C GLU A 216 -10.29 -4.77 26.38
N ALA A 217 -10.63 -5.67 25.46
CA ALA A 217 -10.18 -7.07 25.52
C ALA A 217 -8.68 -7.22 25.27
N ILE A 218 -8.08 -6.29 24.50
CA ILE A 218 -6.65 -6.28 24.15
C ILE A 218 -5.91 -5.41 25.16
N LYS A 219 -5.40 -6.00 26.24
CA LYS A 219 -4.87 -5.25 27.40
C LYS A 219 -3.34 -5.26 27.51
N ASN A 220 -2.75 -6.42 27.41
CA ASN A 220 -1.32 -6.60 27.62
C ASN A 220 -0.58 -6.67 26.29
N ARG A 221 0.74 -6.69 26.36
CA ARG A 221 1.60 -6.68 25.16
C ARG A 221 1.40 -7.93 24.28
N GLU A 222 1.11 -9.09 24.86
CA GLU A 222 0.85 -10.32 24.09
C GLU A 222 -0.47 -10.26 23.35
N ASP A 223 -1.50 -9.67 23.98
CA ASP A 223 -2.79 -9.41 23.31
C ASP A 223 -2.58 -8.45 22.12
N ILE A 224 -1.79 -7.37 22.31
CA ILE A 224 -1.45 -6.42 21.23
C ILE A 224 -0.68 -7.13 20.11
N ARG A 225 0.28 -7.98 20.45
CA ARG A 225 1.01 -8.79 19.47
C ARG A 225 0.07 -9.64 18.63
N SER A 226 -0.80 -10.40 19.28
CA SER A 226 -1.79 -11.23 18.60
C SER A 226 -2.75 -10.40 17.75
N PHE A 227 -3.17 -9.24 18.22
CA PHE A 227 -3.99 -8.30 17.46
C PHE A 227 -3.27 -7.82 16.20
N VAL A 228 -2.03 -7.36 16.31
CA VAL A 228 -1.24 -6.88 15.16
C VAL A 228 -1.04 -8.00 14.14
N MET A 229 -0.63 -9.19 14.58
CA MET A 229 -0.40 -10.33 13.68
C MET A 229 -1.65 -10.72 12.89
N ASN A 230 -2.84 -10.60 13.48
CA ASN A 230 -4.10 -11.05 12.88
C ASN A 230 -4.87 -9.95 12.16
N GLN A 231 -4.58 -8.68 12.44
CA GLN A 231 -5.36 -7.54 11.95
C GLN A 231 -4.55 -6.53 11.14
N ALA A 232 -3.23 -6.68 11.04
CA ALA A 232 -2.43 -5.82 10.18
C ALA A 232 -2.81 -6.01 8.71
N TRP A 233 -2.89 -4.91 8.02
CA TRP A 233 -3.19 -4.83 6.59
C TRP A 233 -2.22 -3.88 5.91
N GLY A 234 -2.27 -3.80 4.56
CA GLY A 234 -1.49 -2.86 3.77
C GLY A 234 -2.17 -2.58 2.44
N HIS A 235 -1.79 -1.49 1.80
CA HIS A 235 -2.31 -1.09 0.50
C HIS A 235 -1.26 -0.40 -0.37
N HIS A 236 0.01 -0.65 -0.07
CA HIS A 236 1.17 -0.13 -0.78
C HIS A 236 1.99 -1.23 -1.45
N ALA A 237 1.31 -2.30 -1.92
CA ALA A 237 1.95 -3.42 -2.61
C ALA A 237 2.89 -2.94 -3.73
N SER A 238 4.11 -3.46 -3.75
CA SER A 238 5.17 -3.00 -4.66
C SER A 238 6.27 -4.05 -4.84
N CYS A 239 7.26 -3.75 -5.67
CA CYS A 239 8.55 -4.44 -5.77
C CYS A 239 8.56 -5.79 -6.51
N THR A 240 7.48 -6.23 -7.11
CA THR A 240 7.34 -7.56 -7.75
C THR A 240 8.03 -7.72 -9.13
N CYS A 241 8.56 -6.64 -9.67
CA CYS A 241 9.33 -6.60 -10.93
C CYS A 241 10.53 -5.66 -10.76
N LYS A 242 11.34 -5.86 -9.70
CA LYS A 242 12.31 -4.88 -9.23
C LYS A 242 13.29 -4.44 -10.31
N MET A 243 13.62 -3.15 -10.29
CA MET A 243 14.66 -2.54 -11.09
C MET A 243 16.05 -2.93 -10.58
N GLY A 244 16.99 -3.15 -11.50
CA GLY A 244 18.38 -3.42 -11.18
C GLY A 244 19.22 -3.75 -12.41
N PRO A 245 20.54 -3.91 -12.25
CA PRO A 245 21.42 -4.26 -13.34
C PRO A 245 21.19 -5.69 -13.85
N SER A 246 21.50 -5.97 -15.09
CA SER A 246 21.36 -7.29 -15.70
C SER A 246 22.22 -8.38 -15.03
N SER A 247 23.21 -8.00 -14.23
CA SER A 247 24.02 -8.91 -13.39
C SER A 247 23.27 -9.39 -12.13
N ASP A 248 22.21 -8.72 -11.71
CA ASP A 248 21.31 -9.22 -10.66
C ASP A 248 20.22 -10.07 -11.31
N LEU A 249 20.32 -11.37 -11.15
CA LEU A 249 19.37 -12.34 -11.72
C LEU A 249 17.92 -12.15 -11.23
N MET A 250 17.73 -11.42 -10.11
CA MET A 250 16.43 -11.08 -9.57
C MET A 250 15.89 -9.74 -10.06
N SER A 251 16.65 -8.99 -10.87
CA SER A 251 16.13 -7.77 -11.50
C SER A 251 15.28 -8.10 -12.73
N VAL A 252 14.23 -7.33 -12.93
CA VAL A 252 13.27 -7.51 -14.04
C VAL A 252 13.41 -6.40 -15.07
N VAL A 253 13.67 -5.16 -14.63
CA VAL A 253 13.84 -4.01 -15.51
C VAL A 253 15.17 -3.31 -15.26
N ASP A 254 15.69 -2.64 -16.30
CA ASP A 254 16.86 -1.78 -16.20
C ASP A 254 16.50 -0.36 -15.68
N ASN A 255 17.50 0.51 -15.57
CA ASN A 255 17.33 1.88 -15.11
C ASN A 255 16.60 2.82 -16.11
N ARG A 256 16.27 2.31 -17.29
CA ARG A 256 15.40 2.98 -18.28
C ARG A 256 14.04 2.26 -18.39
N PHE A 257 13.66 1.49 -17.37
CA PHE A 257 12.39 0.76 -17.26
C PHE A 257 12.19 -0.40 -18.25
N ARG A 258 13.19 -0.75 -19.07
CA ARG A 258 13.11 -1.79 -20.10
C ARG A 258 13.22 -3.17 -19.47
N VAL A 259 12.33 -4.08 -19.86
CA VAL A 259 12.32 -5.46 -19.35
C VAL A 259 13.53 -6.22 -19.92
N HIS A 260 14.35 -6.80 -19.04
CA HIS A 260 15.53 -7.56 -19.42
C HIS A 260 15.21 -8.71 -20.38
N GLY A 261 16.05 -8.90 -21.40
CA GLY A 261 15.89 -9.97 -22.40
C GLY A 261 14.75 -9.77 -23.41
N THR A 262 14.11 -8.61 -23.41
CA THR A 262 13.07 -8.24 -24.38
C THR A 262 13.46 -7.03 -25.23
N LYS A 263 12.65 -6.74 -26.25
CA LYS A 263 12.73 -5.50 -27.03
C LYS A 263 11.38 -4.80 -26.97
N ASN A 264 11.40 -3.49 -26.91
CA ASN A 264 10.20 -2.63 -26.97
C ASN A 264 9.15 -2.97 -25.89
N LEU A 265 9.61 -3.29 -24.68
CA LEU A 265 8.76 -3.58 -23.52
C LEU A 265 9.30 -2.88 -22.29
N ARG A 266 8.46 -2.07 -21.64
CA ARG A 266 8.76 -1.38 -20.37
C ARG A 266 7.71 -1.67 -19.30
N ILE A 267 8.13 -1.47 -18.05
CA ILE A 267 7.21 -1.47 -16.88
C ILE A 267 7.36 -0.12 -16.18
N VAL A 268 6.23 0.57 -15.99
CA VAL A 268 6.18 1.86 -15.28
C VAL A 268 5.05 1.82 -14.26
N ASP A 269 5.30 1.25 -13.10
CA ASP A 269 4.39 1.21 -11.94
C ASP A 269 5.17 0.84 -10.67
N ALA A 270 4.47 0.68 -9.54
CA ALA A 270 5.09 0.38 -8.26
C ALA A 270 5.80 -0.99 -8.20
N SER A 271 5.60 -1.88 -9.15
CA SER A 271 6.27 -3.20 -9.18
C SER A 271 7.78 -3.09 -9.36
N ILE A 272 8.27 -1.98 -9.96
CA ILE A 272 9.68 -1.82 -10.28
C ILE A 272 10.57 -1.41 -9.09
N PHE A 273 9.99 -0.97 -7.97
CA PHE A 273 10.82 -0.56 -6.84
C PHE A 273 11.69 -1.72 -6.34
N PRO A 274 13.00 -1.53 -6.13
CA PRO A 274 13.86 -2.57 -5.55
C PRO A 274 13.53 -2.79 -4.06
N LYS A 275 13.10 -1.73 -3.37
CA LYS A 275 12.62 -1.71 -2.00
C LYS A 275 11.48 -0.69 -1.91
N ILE A 276 10.48 -0.98 -1.10
CA ILE A 276 9.33 -0.10 -0.90
C ILE A 276 9.77 1.29 -0.38
N PRO A 277 9.48 2.40 -1.08
CA PRO A 277 9.99 3.71 -0.75
C PRO A 277 9.16 4.45 0.31
N GLY A 278 9.80 5.22 1.19
CA GLY A 278 9.19 6.22 2.06
C GLY A 278 8.10 5.71 3.01
N PHE A 279 7.16 6.59 3.39
CA PHE A 279 5.94 6.25 4.12
C PHE A 279 4.79 5.90 3.17
N PHE A 280 4.44 6.79 2.25
CA PHE A 280 3.48 6.56 1.17
C PHE A 280 4.22 6.43 -0.15
N ILE A 281 3.71 5.58 -1.06
CA ILE A 281 4.38 5.31 -2.34
C ILE A 281 3.95 6.23 -3.48
N VAL A 282 2.85 6.98 -3.32
CA VAL A 282 2.24 7.75 -4.42
C VAL A 282 3.19 8.77 -5.04
N SER A 283 3.92 9.55 -4.23
CA SER A 283 4.89 10.53 -4.73
C SER A 283 6.06 9.86 -5.47
N ALA A 284 6.51 8.70 -4.99
CA ALA A 284 7.53 7.91 -5.67
C ALA A 284 7.02 7.36 -7.01
N VAL A 285 5.74 6.96 -7.09
CA VAL A 285 5.13 6.52 -8.36
C VAL A 285 5.08 7.68 -9.35
N TYR A 286 4.68 8.88 -8.95
CA TYR A 286 4.74 10.06 -9.82
C TYR A 286 6.17 10.34 -10.29
N MET A 287 7.15 10.31 -9.38
CA MET A 287 8.55 10.57 -9.71
C MET A 287 9.09 9.58 -10.76
N ILE A 288 8.86 8.29 -10.62
CA ILE A 288 9.29 7.30 -11.61
C ILE A 288 8.53 7.44 -12.93
N SER A 289 7.28 7.88 -12.91
CA SER A 289 6.49 8.09 -14.12
C SER A 289 7.02 9.27 -14.94
N GLU A 290 7.38 10.38 -14.30
CA GLU A 290 8.04 11.51 -14.95
C GLU A 290 9.37 11.08 -15.56
N LYS A 291 10.23 10.39 -14.80
CA LYS A 291 11.51 9.89 -15.30
C LYS A 291 11.34 8.92 -16.48
N ALA A 292 10.34 8.03 -16.42
CA ALA A 292 10.06 7.11 -17.51
C ALA A 292 9.58 7.84 -18.78
N SER A 293 8.78 8.89 -18.61
CA SER A 293 8.30 9.71 -19.72
C SER A 293 9.48 10.38 -20.46
N ASP A 294 10.44 10.93 -19.71
CA ASP A 294 11.66 11.50 -20.29
C ASP A 294 12.45 10.46 -21.09
N ASP A 295 12.66 9.27 -20.51
CA ASP A 295 13.40 8.18 -21.19
C ASP A 295 12.69 7.67 -22.45
N ILE A 296 11.35 7.57 -22.42
CA ILE A 296 10.56 7.14 -23.57
C ILE A 296 10.61 8.16 -24.70
N ILE A 297 10.51 9.45 -24.39
CA ILE A 297 10.59 10.54 -25.37
C ILE A 297 12.00 10.59 -25.98
N GLU A 298 13.04 10.48 -25.17
CA GLU A 298 14.43 10.46 -25.64
C GLU A 298 14.69 9.29 -26.60
N ASP A 299 14.27 8.06 -26.23
CA ASP A 299 14.43 6.89 -27.09
C ASP A 299 13.65 7.04 -28.41
N ALA A 300 12.40 7.56 -28.35
CA ALA A 300 11.59 7.79 -29.53
C ALA A 300 12.23 8.81 -30.51
N MET A 301 12.88 9.86 -29.99
CA MET A 301 13.59 10.84 -30.84
C MET A 301 14.86 10.27 -31.49
N GLN A 302 15.49 9.28 -30.81
CA GLN A 302 16.68 8.61 -31.37
C GLN A 302 16.33 7.62 -32.47
N ASP A 303 15.18 6.96 -32.38
CA ASP A 303 14.71 6.00 -33.39
C ASP A 303 14.19 6.69 -34.67
N ASP A 304 13.84 7.98 -34.62
CA ASP A 304 13.38 8.77 -35.77
C ASP A 304 14.54 9.44 -36.53
N LEU A 305 15.82 9.30 -36.09
CA LEU A 305 17.06 9.78 -36.72
C LEU A 305 17.79 8.66 -37.47
#